data_5668d3e692d0b680978d6643285e32c9
#
_entry.id   5668d3e692d0b680978d6643285e32c9
#
_cell.length_a   1.000
_cell.length_b   1.000
_cell.length_c   1.000
_cell.angle_alpha   90.00
_cell.angle_beta   90.00
_cell.angle_gamma   90.00
#
_symmetry.space_group_name_H-M   'P 1'
#
loop_
_entity.id
_entity.type
_entity.pdbx_description
1 polymer ?
#
loop_
_entity_poly.entity_id
_entity_poly.type
_entity_poly.pdbx_seq_one_letter_code
_entity_poly.pdbx_strand_id
1 'polypeptide(L)'
;MFMDVLNGYPDIEGHMELFLDQARTSPGIAGKNDLIRYFEWKDLNFSFRPFSVWKYLSILYAKKPSVGFKLMYSHLRNYPDIFPYLAFKRIKIIHLVRKNYLDIIISEKIADFTGKSHTTDKTEVNSETLYLDPVETLNKILKLESNTKKIRKLISKFIMCNKLEVYYEDVVNDPVTTLSKVKFFLDIDISADQIQSNLKKRQTKKKSEIISNYDEIYSTLINAGFGSLLKD
;
A
#
# COMPACT_ATOMS: atom_id res chain seq x y z
N MET A 1 -1.43 8.06 -3.00
CA MET A 1 -2.86 7.93 -3.32
C MET A 1 -3.74 7.77 -2.07
N PHE A 2 -3.90 6.57 -1.43
CA PHE A 2 -4.77 6.43 -0.23
C PHE A 2 -4.31 7.31 0.95
N MET A 3 -3.01 7.34 1.24
CA MET A 3 -2.44 8.23 2.27
C MET A 3 -2.58 9.72 1.93
N ASP A 4 -2.53 10.06 0.65
CA ASP A 4 -2.69 11.46 0.21
C ASP A 4 -4.12 11.95 0.45
N VAL A 5 -5.11 11.04 0.29
CA VAL A 5 -6.50 11.34 0.64
C VAL A 5 -6.64 11.56 2.15
N LEU A 6 -6.03 10.70 2.97
CA LEU A 6 -6.06 10.87 4.43
C LEU A 6 -5.33 12.15 4.86
N ASN A 7 -4.22 12.50 4.24
CA ASN A 7 -3.49 13.74 4.51
C ASN A 7 -4.20 15.02 4.04
N GLY A 8 -5.25 14.89 3.25
CA GLY A 8 -6.13 16.01 2.91
C GLY A 8 -6.92 16.54 4.12
N TYR A 9 -6.97 15.78 5.22
CA TYR A 9 -7.69 16.16 6.42
C TYR A 9 -6.75 16.78 7.46
N PRO A 10 -7.09 17.96 8.04
CA PRO A 10 -6.18 18.72 8.90
C PRO A 10 -5.78 17.99 10.19
N ASP A 11 -6.65 17.12 10.70
CA ASP A 11 -6.45 16.38 11.96
C ASP A 11 -5.72 15.06 11.76
N ILE A 12 -5.43 14.65 10.51
CA ILE A 12 -4.72 13.43 10.20
C ILE A 12 -3.29 13.73 9.74
N GLU A 13 -2.34 13.06 10.36
CA GLU A 13 -0.95 13.04 9.93
C GLU A 13 -0.59 11.65 9.42
N GLY A 14 -0.57 11.47 8.11
CA GLY A 14 -0.23 10.23 7.47
C GLY A 14 1.19 10.25 6.91
N HIS A 15 2.05 9.39 7.44
CA HIS A 15 3.41 9.21 6.95
C HIS A 15 3.48 8.08 5.92
N MET A 16 4.38 8.24 4.94
CA MET A 16 4.64 7.19 3.97
C MET A 16 5.48 6.06 4.61
N GLU A 17 6.35 5.43 3.90
CA GLU A 17 7.09 4.22 4.29
C GLU A 17 8.22 4.52 5.29
N LEU A 18 7.89 4.68 6.58
CA LEU A 18 8.84 5.00 7.66
C LEU A 18 9.90 3.91 7.90
N PHE A 19 9.60 2.65 7.55
CA PHE A 19 10.48 1.49 7.76
C PHE A 19 11.15 1.00 6.47
N LEU A 20 11.35 1.89 5.50
CA LEU A 20 12.09 1.58 4.29
C LEU A 20 13.60 1.65 4.58
N ASP A 21 14.33 0.52 4.41
CA ASP A 21 15.74 0.35 4.77
C ASP A 21 16.73 1.02 3.82
N GLN A 22 16.30 1.49 2.66
CA GLN A 22 17.20 2.12 1.70
C GLN A 22 16.85 3.59 1.51
N ALA A 23 17.89 4.41 1.48
CA ALA A 23 17.88 5.72 0.85
C ALA A 23 17.65 5.56 -0.67
N ARG A 24 16.52 4.98 -1.07
CA ARG A 24 16.01 5.22 -2.41
C ARG A 24 15.67 6.69 -2.42
N THR A 25 16.63 7.45 -2.89
CA THR A 25 16.56 8.88 -3.17
C THR A 25 15.48 9.13 -4.22
N SER A 26 14.22 9.04 -3.79
CA SER A 26 13.15 9.78 -4.44
C SER A 26 13.00 11.04 -3.62
N PRO A 27 13.54 12.18 -4.09
CA PRO A 27 13.25 13.47 -3.48
C PRO A 27 11.74 13.67 -3.59
N GLY A 28 11.04 13.76 -2.46
CA GLY A 28 9.60 14.06 -2.43
C GLY A 28 8.72 13.15 -1.60
N ILE A 29 9.25 12.12 -0.93
CA ILE A 29 8.46 11.27 -0.01
C ILE A 29 8.83 11.54 1.47
N ALA A 30 9.42 12.65 1.77
CA ALA A 30 9.30 13.23 3.08
C ALA A 30 7.86 13.74 3.18
N GLY A 31 7.03 13.08 3.99
CA GLY A 31 5.75 13.67 4.40
C GLY A 31 6.02 15.11 4.86
N LYS A 32 5.03 15.97 4.76
CA LYS A 32 5.11 17.41 5.12
C LYS A 32 5.65 17.70 6.53
N ASN A 33 6.01 16.66 7.31
CA ASN A 33 6.44 16.75 8.70
C ASN A 33 7.77 16.02 8.88
N ASP A 34 8.68 16.66 9.57
CA ASP A 34 10.08 16.35 9.87
C ASP A 34 10.36 15.02 10.61
N LEU A 35 9.59 13.97 10.38
CA LEU A 35 9.88 12.67 10.94
C LEU A 35 10.85 11.92 10.03
N ILE A 36 12.09 11.81 10.46
CA ILE A 36 13.10 10.99 9.79
C ILE A 36 12.68 9.52 9.81
N ARG A 37 13.05 8.77 8.78
CA ARG A 37 12.79 7.32 8.69
C ARG A 37 13.44 6.58 9.85
N TYR A 38 12.86 5.44 10.24
CA TYR A 38 13.40 4.62 11.33
C TYR A 38 14.88 4.26 11.15
N PHE A 39 15.30 3.97 9.93
CA PHE A 39 16.71 3.63 9.64
C PHE A 39 17.66 4.77 10.04
N GLU A 40 17.40 5.99 9.59
CA GLU A 40 18.19 7.18 9.93
C GLU A 40 18.10 7.52 11.43
N TRP A 41 16.88 7.42 11.99
CA TRP A 41 16.65 7.67 13.41
C TRP A 41 17.43 6.68 14.30
N LYS A 42 17.46 5.40 13.92
CA LYS A 42 18.18 4.34 14.64
C LYS A 42 19.67 4.62 14.71
N ASP A 43 20.27 5.06 13.62
CA ASP A 43 21.72 5.38 13.57
C ASP A 43 22.08 6.52 14.51
N LEU A 44 21.18 7.45 14.74
CA LEU A 44 21.36 8.57 15.67
C LEU A 44 21.13 8.20 17.15
N ASN A 45 20.41 7.12 17.44
CA ASN A 45 19.88 6.83 18.79
C ASN A 45 20.42 5.56 19.47
N PHE A 46 21.41 4.91 18.93
CA PHE A 46 22.15 3.75 19.52
C PHE A 46 21.28 2.82 20.40
N SER A 47 20.24 2.23 19.86
CA SER A 47 19.33 1.38 20.60
C SER A 47 19.10 0.04 19.93
N PHE A 48 19.03 -1.03 20.73
CA PHE A 48 18.83 -2.40 20.24
C PHE A 48 17.36 -2.69 19.92
N ARG A 49 17.10 -3.56 18.95
CA ARG A 49 15.76 -4.13 18.72
C ARG A 49 15.40 -5.13 19.82
N PRO A 50 14.12 -5.22 20.23
CA PRO A 50 12.94 -4.50 19.72
C PRO A 50 12.74 -3.09 20.28
N PHE A 51 13.52 -2.67 21.29
CA PHE A 51 13.31 -1.42 22.04
C PHE A 51 13.41 -0.17 21.15
N SER A 52 14.34 -0.17 20.19
CA SER A 52 14.46 0.95 19.23
C SER A 52 13.22 1.15 18.39
N VAL A 53 12.61 0.06 17.88
CA VAL A 53 11.36 0.10 17.11
C VAL A 53 10.22 0.64 17.98
N TRP A 54 10.10 0.15 19.21
CA TRP A 54 9.05 0.56 20.11
C TRP A 54 9.21 2.02 20.56
N LYS A 55 10.43 2.46 20.83
CA LYS A 55 10.73 3.87 21.16
C LYS A 55 10.37 4.79 20.00
N TYR A 56 10.78 4.43 18.78
CA TYR A 56 10.46 5.20 17.57
C TYR A 56 8.94 5.33 17.35
N LEU A 57 8.21 4.23 17.43
CA LEU A 57 6.75 4.22 17.31
C LEU A 57 6.08 5.02 18.45
N SER A 58 6.61 4.96 19.67
CA SER A 58 6.08 5.75 20.77
C SER A 58 6.26 7.25 20.55
N ILE A 59 7.38 7.68 19.96
CA ILE A 59 7.60 9.08 19.58
C ILE A 59 6.62 9.49 18.48
N LEU A 60 6.42 8.62 17.48
CA LEU A 60 5.47 8.87 16.38
C LEU A 60 4.06 9.14 16.92
N TYR A 61 3.55 8.23 17.76
CA TYR A 61 2.19 8.32 18.29
C TYR A 61 1.98 9.32 19.43
N ALA A 62 3.06 9.91 19.97
CA ALA A 62 2.95 10.98 20.96
C ALA A 62 2.70 12.37 20.37
N LYS A 63 2.92 12.55 19.07
CA LYS A 63 2.90 13.87 18.43
C LYS A 63 1.50 14.45 18.20
N LYS A 64 0.55 13.60 17.80
CA LYS A 64 -0.82 14.03 17.48
C LYS A 64 -1.83 12.92 17.75
N PRO A 65 -3.11 13.24 17.97
CA PRO A 65 -4.16 12.24 18.24
C PRO A 65 -4.44 11.30 17.06
N SER A 66 -4.28 11.78 15.84
CA SER A 66 -4.56 10.97 14.63
C SER A 66 -3.33 10.88 13.73
N VAL A 67 -2.40 10.01 14.09
CA VAL A 67 -1.18 9.73 13.34
C VAL A 67 -1.20 8.32 12.79
N GLY A 68 -0.78 8.16 11.54
CA GLY A 68 -0.64 6.86 10.91
C GLY A 68 0.56 6.80 9.97
N PHE A 69 0.92 5.60 9.53
CA PHE A 69 1.96 5.42 8.53
C PHE A 69 1.69 4.21 7.63
N LYS A 70 2.25 4.25 6.43
CA LYS A 70 2.16 3.15 5.47
C LYS A 70 3.15 2.04 5.84
N LEU A 71 2.62 0.85 6.08
CA LEU A 71 3.39 -0.34 6.40
C LEU A 71 3.24 -1.39 5.30
N MET A 72 4.34 -1.68 4.58
CA MET A 72 4.37 -2.73 3.57
C MET A 72 4.62 -4.10 4.18
N TYR A 73 4.20 -5.18 3.51
CA TYR A 73 4.45 -6.55 3.97
C TYR A 73 5.94 -6.88 4.11
N SER A 74 6.78 -6.28 3.25
CA SER A 74 8.24 -6.37 3.35
C SER A 74 8.78 -5.78 4.65
N HIS A 75 8.21 -4.66 5.10
CA HIS A 75 8.61 -4.03 6.36
C HIS A 75 8.30 -4.92 7.56
N LEU A 76 7.15 -5.59 7.58
CA LEU A 76 6.81 -6.55 8.65
C LEU A 76 7.75 -7.76 8.68
N ARG A 77 8.28 -8.18 7.53
CA ARG A 77 9.29 -9.24 7.48
C ARG A 77 10.63 -8.79 8.05
N ASN A 78 11.05 -7.57 7.75
CA ASN A 78 12.30 -6.99 8.21
C ASN A 78 12.21 -6.52 9.68
N TYR A 79 11.05 -6.03 10.08
CA TYR A 79 10.76 -5.47 11.41
C TYR A 79 9.54 -6.15 12.05
N PRO A 80 9.63 -7.45 12.40
CA PRO A 80 8.50 -8.15 13.02
C PRO A 80 8.09 -7.56 14.38
N ASP A 81 8.98 -6.81 15.03
CA ASP A 81 8.78 -6.13 16.31
C ASP A 81 7.70 -5.03 16.26
N ILE A 82 7.36 -4.55 15.05
CA ILE A 82 6.27 -3.57 14.84
C ILE A 82 4.94 -4.17 15.28
N PHE A 83 4.69 -5.42 14.91
CA PHE A 83 3.39 -6.04 15.07
C PHE A 83 2.96 -6.21 16.54
N PRO A 84 3.81 -6.74 17.44
CA PRO A 84 3.52 -6.76 18.89
C PRO A 84 3.23 -5.37 19.47
N TYR A 85 3.95 -4.33 19.01
CA TYR A 85 3.68 -2.96 19.45
C TYR A 85 2.28 -2.50 19.05
N LEU A 86 1.90 -2.68 17.77
CA LEU A 86 0.58 -2.28 17.26
C LEU A 86 -0.54 -3.00 18.02
N ALA A 87 -0.37 -4.29 18.30
CA ALA A 87 -1.32 -5.09 19.07
C ALA A 87 -1.42 -4.62 20.53
N PHE A 88 -0.29 -4.43 21.21
CA PHE A 88 -0.23 -3.99 22.61
C PHE A 88 -0.84 -2.59 22.81
N LYS A 89 -0.53 -1.66 21.90
CA LYS A 89 -1.06 -0.30 21.90
C LYS A 89 -2.45 -0.18 21.31
N ARG A 90 -3.06 -1.28 20.85
CA ARG A 90 -4.39 -1.32 20.21
C ARG A 90 -4.51 -0.33 19.05
N ILE A 91 -3.45 -0.18 18.27
CA ILE A 91 -3.44 0.72 17.11
C ILE A 91 -4.43 0.21 16.06
N LYS A 92 -5.24 1.10 15.51
CA LYS A 92 -6.18 0.79 14.42
C LYS A 92 -5.41 0.47 13.15
N ILE A 93 -5.74 -0.65 12.50
CA ILE A 93 -5.09 -1.11 11.26
C ILE A 93 -6.08 -1.07 10.11
N ILE A 94 -5.73 -0.33 9.06
CA ILE A 94 -6.42 -0.40 7.77
C ILE A 94 -5.60 -1.31 6.86
N HIS A 95 -6.14 -2.48 6.55
CA HIS A 95 -5.53 -3.44 5.64
C HIS A 95 -6.02 -3.18 4.22
N LEU A 96 -5.25 -2.40 3.46
CA LEU A 96 -5.55 -2.10 2.06
C LEU A 96 -5.09 -3.25 1.17
N VAL A 97 -6.04 -3.92 0.53
CA VAL A 97 -5.81 -5.07 -0.35
C VAL A 97 -6.19 -4.72 -1.78
N ARG A 98 -5.38 -5.11 -2.75
CA ARG A 98 -5.74 -5.07 -4.17
C ARG A 98 -6.17 -6.46 -4.61
N LYS A 99 -7.40 -6.60 -5.13
CA LYS A 99 -7.98 -7.87 -5.56
C LYS A 99 -7.32 -8.38 -6.85
N ASN A 100 -7.04 -7.46 -7.78
CA ASN A 100 -6.43 -7.81 -9.05
C ASN A 100 -4.90 -7.81 -8.96
N TYR A 101 -4.32 -8.99 -8.73
CA TYR A 101 -2.87 -9.17 -8.64
C TYR A 101 -2.15 -8.95 -9.99
N LEU A 102 -2.81 -9.20 -11.12
CA LEU A 102 -2.22 -8.93 -12.43
C LEU A 102 -1.98 -7.43 -12.62
N ASP A 103 -2.93 -6.59 -12.18
CA ASP A 103 -2.74 -5.14 -12.21
C ASP A 103 -1.58 -4.66 -11.34
N ILE A 104 -1.27 -5.37 -10.24
CA ILE A 104 -0.08 -5.06 -9.42
C ILE A 104 1.17 -5.31 -10.25
N ILE A 105 1.25 -6.47 -10.90
CA ILE A 105 2.42 -6.87 -11.70
C ILE A 105 2.63 -5.90 -12.88
N ILE A 106 1.57 -5.56 -13.60
CA ILE A 106 1.63 -4.57 -14.67
C ILE A 106 2.13 -3.22 -14.15
N SER A 107 1.58 -2.75 -13.03
CA SER A 107 1.97 -1.46 -12.45
C SER A 107 3.43 -1.43 -11.99
N GLU A 108 3.94 -2.54 -11.45
CA GLU A 108 5.36 -2.68 -11.07
C GLU A 108 6.27 -2.69 -12.31
N LYS A 109 5.93 -3.47 -13.34
CA LYS A 109 6.70 -3.50 -14.59
C LYS A 109 6.75 -2.14 -15.28
N ILE A 110 5.63 -1.40 -15.31
CA ILE A 110 5.60 -0.02 -15.82
C ILE A 110 6.50 0.90 -14.98
N ALA A 111 6.48 0.77 -13.65
CA ALA A 111 7.31 1.57 -12.78
C ALA A 111 8.80 1.28 -12.97
N ASP A 112 9.17 0.02 -13.13
CA ASP A 112 10.55 -0.42 -13.41
C ASP A 112 11.04 0.12 -14.77
N PHE A 113 10.19 0.08 -15.79
CA PHE A 113 10.52 0.56 -17.13
C PHE A 113 10.66 2.09 -17.19
N THR A 114 9.77 2.81 -16.52
CA THR A 114 9.77 4.28 -16.53
C THR A 114 10.70 4.91 -15.51
N GLY A 115 11.27 4.13 -14.60
CA GLY A 115 12.05 4.62 -13.45
C GLY A 115 11.25 5.46 -12.44
N LYS A 116 9.93 5.57 -12.62
CA LYS A 116 9.03 6.43 -11.84
C LYS A 116 7.98 5.59 -11.10
N SER A 117 8.18 5.36 -9.81
CA SER A 117 7.18 4.65 -8.97
C SER A 117 5.91 5.48 -8.70
N HIS A 118 5.97 6.80 -8.80
CA HIS A 118 4.85 7.72 -8.56
C HIS A 118 4.92 8.88 -9.55
N THR A 119 4.13 8.83 -10.62
CA THR A 119 3.94 9.99 -11.51
C THR A 119 2.56 10.59 -11.26
N THR A 120 2.55 11.86 -10.88
CA THR A 120 1.36 12.74 -10.92
C THR A 120 1.17 13.29 -12.33
N ASP A 121 2.18 13.24 -13.19
CA ASP A 121 2.13 13.74 -14.55
C ASP A 121 1.57 12.71 -15.51
N LYS A 122 0.71 13.17 -16.40
CA LYS A 122 0.20 12.47 -17.58
C LYS A 122 1.32 12.31 -18.63
N THR A 123 2.45 11.71 -18.26
CA THR A 123 3.37 11.23 -19.29
C THR A 123 2.70 10.06 -19.95
N GLU A 124 2.26 10.25 -21.16
CA GLU A 124 1.87 9.19 -22.08
C GLU A 124 2.94 8.11 -21.99
N VAL A 125 2.54 6.94 -21.48
CA VAL A 125 3.33 5.73 -21.69
C VAL A 125 3.26 5.54 -23.18
N ASN A 126 4.31 5.99 -23.87
CA ASN A 126 4.46 5.75 -25.31
C ASN A 126 4.15 4.30 -25.57
N SER A 127 3.61 4.02 -26.72
CA SER A 127 3.00 2.82 -27.28
C SER A 127 3.72 1.47 -27.09
N GLU A 128 4.62 1.35 -26.12
CA GLU A 128 5.36 0.13 -25.85
C GLU A 128 4.52 -0.82 -25.01
N THR A 129 4.27 -2.00 -25.58
CA THR A 129 3.62 -3.10 -24.90
C THR A 129 4.62 -3.82 -24.00
N LEU A 130 4.12 -4.36 -22.88
CA LEU A 130 4.92 -5.10 -21.90
C LEU A 130 4.89 -6.60 -22.21
N TYR A 131 6.05 -7.23 -22.32
CA TYR A 131 6.13 -8.68 -22.26
C TYR A 131 6.10 -9.16 -20.81
N LEU A 132 5.22 -10.10 -20.51
CA LEU A 132 5.12 -10.77 -19.21
C LEU A 132 5.43 -12.26 -19.40
N ASP A 133 6.48 -12.76 -18.75
CA ASP A 133 6.73 -14.20 -18.72
C ASP A 133 5.58 -14.92 -18.01
N PRO A 134 4.90 -15.90 -18.64
CA PRO A 134 3.70 -16.53 -18.07
C PRO A 134 3.97 -17.28 -16.77
N VAL A 135 5.11 -17.96 -16.66
CA VAL A 135 5.48 -18.75 -15.47
C VAL A 135 5.85 -17.82 -14.32
N GLU A 136 6.68 -16.81 -14.58
CA GLU A 136 7.04 -15.79 -13.57
C GLU A 136 5.79 -15.06 -13.07
N THR A 137 4.89 -14.68 -13.98
CA THR A 137 3.64 -13.98 -13.67
C THR A 137 2.75 -14.82 -12.78
N LEU A 138 2.52 -16.09 -13.11
CA LEU A 138 1.73 -17.01 -12.28
C LEU A 138 2.35 -17.19 -10.88
N ASN A 139 3.66 -17.45 -10.83
CA ASN A 139 4.37 -17.61 -9.55
C ASN A 139 4.25 -16.35 -8.67
N LYS A 140 4.31 -15.16 -9.28
CA LYS A 140 4.16 -13.89 -8.58
C LYS A 140 2.74 -13.69 -8.06
N ILE A 141 1.72 -14.05 -8.84
CA ILE A 141 0.31 -14.04 -8.41
C ILE A 141 0.11 -14.94 -7.19
N LEU A 142 0.57 -16.19 -7.24
CA LEU A 142 0.48 -17.15 -6.14
C LEU A 142 1.18 -16.62 -4.87
N LYS A 143 2.34 -15.99 -5.03
CA LYS A 143 3.08 -15.37 -3.92
C LYS A 143 2.31 -14.19 -3.31
N LEU A 144 1.73 -13.32 -4.12
CA LEU A 144 0.93 -12.18 -3.65
C LEU A 144 -0.31 -12.66 -2.90
N GLU A 145 -1.03 -13.65 -3.43
CA GLU A 145 -2.18 -14.25 -2.78
C GLU A 145 -1.80 -14.90 -1.43
N SER A 146 -0.73 -15.71 -1.42
CA SER A 146 -0.22 -16.34 -0.20
C SER A 146 0.16 -15.31 0.87
N ASN A 147 0.86 -14.25 0.47
CA ASN A 147 1.24 -13.18 1.38
C ASN A 147 0.01 -12.48 1.97
N THR A 148 -0.97 -12.16 1.14
CA THR A 148 -2.23 -11.55 1.60
C THR A 148 -2.96 -12.45 2.59
N LYS A 149 -3.05 -13.75 2.32
CA LYS A 149 -3.66 -14.75 3.24
C LYS A 149 -2.90 -14.82 4.57
N LYS A 150 -1.57 -14.83 4.54
CA LYS A 150 -0.71 -14.85 5.75
C LYS A 150 -0.92 -13.59 6.60
N ILE A 151 -0.94 -12.41 5.99
CA ILE A 151 -1.15 -11.15 6.71
C ILE A 151 -2.57 -11.06 7.28
N ARG A 152 -3.60 -11.47 6.54
CA ARG A 152 -4.97 -11.56 7.08
C ARG A 152 -5.03 -12.45 8.33
N LYS A 153 -4.39 -13.62 8.29
CA LYS A 153 -4.33 -14.54 9.43
C LYS A 153 -3.58 -13.91 10.61
N LEU A 154 -2.46 -13.23 10.35
CA LEU A 154 -1.68 -12.54 11.36
C LEU A 154 -2.50 -11.44 12.04
N ILE A 155 -3.10 -10.53 11.25
CA ILE A 155 -3.96 -9.45 11.76
C ILE A 155 -5.13 -10.02 12.56
N SER A 156 -5.78 -11.08 12.07
CA SER A 156 -6.93 -11.71 12.74
C SER A 156 -6.57 -12.36 14.07
N LYS A 157 -5.36 -12.90 14.19
CA LYS A 157 -4.90 -13.59 15.40
C LYS A 157 -4.49 -12.61 16.51
N PHE A 158 -3.87 -11.49 16.17
CA PHE A 158 -3.23 -10.61 17.15
C PHE A 158 -3.99 -9.31 17.40
N ILE A 159 -4.86 -8.89 16.46
CA ILE A 159 -5.58 -7.63 16.57
C ILE A 159 -7.07 -7.90 16.71
N MET A 160 -7.45 -8.17 17.95
CA MET A 160 -8.84 -8.33 18.30
C MET A 160 -9.54 -6.95 18.19
N CYS A 161 -10.33 -6.77 17.12
CA CYS A 161 -11.29 -5.68 16.91
C CYS A 161 -10.79 -4.38 16.26
N ASN A 162 -9.50 -4.06 16.23
CA ASN A 162 -9.04 -2.78 15.68
C ASN A 162 -8.51 -2.91 14.24
N LYS A 163 -9.28 -3.57 13.37
CA LYS A 163 -8.91 -3.75 11.96
C LYS A 163 -10.06 -3.45 11.02
N LEU A 164 -9.75 -2.81 9.92
CA LEU A 164 -10.63 -2.61 8.76
C LEU A 164 -9.92 -3.10 7.51
N GLU A 165 -10.53 -4.04 6.77
CA GLU A 165 -10.04 -4.39 5.44
C GLU A 165 -10.74 -3.52 4.39
N VAL A 166 -9.95 -2.91 3.53
CA VAL A 166 -10.41 -2.03 2.44
C VAL A 166 -9.82 -2.54 1.14
N TYR A 167 -10.62 -2.59 0.09
CA TYR A 167 -10.13 -2.96 -1.23
C TYR A 167 -9.79 -1.73 -2.05
N TYR A 168 -8.65 -1.78 -2.74
CA TYR A 168 -8.19 -0.72 -3.63
C TYR A 168 -9.24 -0.38 -4.69
N GLU A 169 -9.86 -1.41 -5.26
CA GLU A 169 -10.89 -1.28 -6.28
C GLU A 169 -12.12 -0.53 -5.75
N ASP A 170 -12.49 -0.77 -4.48
CA ASP A 170 -13.61 -0.07 -3.85
C ASP A 170 -13.26 1.42 -3.61
N VAL A 171 -12.00 1.72 -3.24
CA VAL A 171 -11.53 3.10 -3.09
C VAL A 171 -11.58 3.87 -4.42
N VAL A 172 -11.33 3.19 -5.54
CA VAL A 172 -11.34 3.82 -6.87
C VAL A 172 -12.76 3.95 -7.43
N ASN A 173 -13.60 2.92 -7.27
CA ASN A 173 -14.91 2.83 -7.88
C ASN A 173 -16.00 3.54 -7.05
N ASP A 174 -15.90 3.48 -5.72
CA ASP A 174 -16.82 4.13 -4.78
C ASP A 174 -16.04 4.75 -3.61
N PRO A 175 -15.32 5.85 -3.87
CA PRO A 175 -14.51 6.51 -2.85
C PRO A 175 -15.33 7.05 -1.69
N VAL A 176 -16.54 7.56 -1.95
CA VAL A 176 -17.38 8.19 -0.93
C VAL A 176 -17.78 7.18 0.14
N THR A 177 -18.37 6.05 -0.25
CA THR A 177 -18.78 5.00 0.69
C THR A 177 -17.58 4.37 1.38
N THR A 178 -16.49 4.16 0.64
CA THR A 178 -15.27 3.54 1.20
C THR A 178 -14.61 4.44 2.24
N LEU A 179 -14.46 5.72 1.95
CA LEU A 179 -13.88 6.69 2.89
C LEU A 179 -14.79 6.95 4.09
N SER A 180 -16.12 6.89 3.92
CA SER A 180 -17.05 6.95 5.05
C SER A 180 -16.86 5.80 6.03
N LYS A 181 -16.63 4.57 5.54
CA LYS A 181 -16.27 3.41 6.40
C LYS A 181 -14.94 3.63 7.13
N VAL A 182 -13.95 4.18 6.42
CA VAL A 182 -12.63 4.51 7.02
C VAL A 182 -12.78 5.57 8.11
N LYS A 183 -13.51 6.64 7.82
CA LYS A 183 -13.87 7.70 8.77
C LYS A 183 -14.47 7.13 10.06
N PHE A 184 -15.54 6.36 9.91
CA PHE A 184 -16.20 5.71 11.05
C PHE A 184 -15.26 4.82 11.84
N PHE A 185 -14.45 4.02 11.14
CA PHE A 185 -13.48 3.15 11.80
C PHE A 185 -12.39 3.91 12.55
N LEU A 186 -11.89 5.01 12.00
CA LEU A 186 -10.88 5.84 12.64
C LEU A 186 -11.45 6.70 13.77
N ASP A 187 -12.77 6.88 13.83
CA ASP A 187 -13.47 7.77 14.77
C ASP A 187 -13.02 9.23 14.58
N ILE A 188 -13.10 9.69 13.32
CA ILE A 188 -12.71 11.04 12.92
C ILE A 188 -13.93 11.77 12.37
N ASP A 189 -14.10 13.02 12.76
CA ASP A 189 -15.14 13.86 12.18
C ASP A 189 -14.62 14.58 10.93
N ILE A 190 -15.07 14.10 9.77
CA ILE A 190 -14.68 14.63 8.47
C ILE A 190 -15.95 14.98 7.71
N SER A 191 -16.08 16.23 7.26
CA SER A 191 -17.21 16.63 6.41
C SER A 191 -17.15 15.92 5.04
N ALA A 192 -18.30 15.45 4.56
CA ALA A 192 -18.42 14.73 3.29
C ALA A 192 -17.93 15.54 2.07
N ASP A 193 -18.01 16.87 2.16
CA ASP A 193 -17.65 17.80 1.08
C ASP A 193 -16.14 17.85 0.79
N GLN A 194 -15.32 17.35 1.72
CA GLN A 194 -13.86 17.28 1.55
C GLN A 194 -13.37 16.00 0.86
N ILE A 195 -14.28 15.09 0.53
CA ILE A 195 -13.97 13.84 -0.18
C ILE A 195 -13.86 14.11 -1.70
N GLN A 196 -13.18 15.13 -2.11
CA GLN A 196 -12.77 15.26 -3.51
C GLN A 196 -11.55 14.37 -3.75
N SER A 197 -11.80 13.11 -4.10
CA SER A 197 -10.71 12.21 -4.45
C SER A 197 -10.18 12.56 -5.83
N ASN A 198 -8.97 13.08 -5.90
CA ASN A 198 -8.14 13.08 -7.11
C ASN A 198 -7.69 11.64 -7.47
N LEU A 199 -8.47 10.64 -7.06
CA LEU A 199 -8.20 9.23 -7.27
C LEU A 199 -8.54 8.86 -8.71
N LYS A 200 -7.61 9.09 -9.64
CA LYS A 200 -7.75 8.58 -11.00
C LYS A 200 -7.09 7.21 -11.10
N LYS A 201 -7.82 6.23 -11.67
CA LYS A 201 -7.24 4.95 -12.07
C LYS A 201 -6.05 5.26 -12.98
N ARG A 202 -4.88 4.76 -12.65
CA ARG A 202 -3.62 5.03 -13.37
C ARG A 202 -3.62 4.39 -14.75
N GLN A 203 -4.40 3.34 -14.92
CA GLN A 203 -4.45 2.50 -16.10
C GLN A 203 -5.81 2.68 -16.79
N THR A 204 -5.81 3.31 -17.95
CA THR A 204 -7.00 3.54 -18.78
C THR A 204 -7.08 2.58 -19.97
N LYS A 205 -5.95 1.97 -20.35
CA LYS A 205 -5.86 1.01 -21.47
C LYS A 205 -6.25 -0.40 -20.99
N LYS A 206 -6.82 -1.20 -21.89
CA LYS A 206 -7.13 -2.61 -21.62
C LYS A 206 -5.85 -3.43 -21.46
N LYS A 207 -5.91 -4.51 -20.68
CA LYS A 207 -4.76 -5.43 -20.50
C LYS A 207 -4.26 -5.99 -21.80
N SER A 208 -5.16 -6.31 -22.74
CA SER A 208 -4.83 -6.77 -24.09
C SER A 208 -4.07 -5.75 -24.96
N GLU A 209 -4.18 -4.47 -24.63
CA GLU A 209 -3.44 -3.40 -25.33
C GLU A 209 -2.08 -3.13 -24.70
N ILE A 210 -1.88 -3.56 -23.45
CA ILE A 210 -0.66 -3.30 -22.67
C ILE A 210 0.28 -4.50 -22.72
N ILE A 211 -0.26 -5.72 -22.71
CA ILE A 211 0.53 -6.97 -22.67
C ILE A 211 0.75 -7.47 -24.09
N SER A 212 2.01 -7.52 -24.55
CA SER A 212 2.35 -7.95 -25.91
C SER A 212 2.03 -9.43 -26.19
N ASN A 213 2.16 -10.28 -25.17
CA ASN A 213 1.85 -11.70 -25.25
C ASN A 213 0.58 -12.05 -24.46
N TYR A 214 -0.48 -11.24 -24.64
CA TYR A 214 -1.72 -11.35 -23.86
C TYR A 214 -2.36 -12.74 -23.94
N ASP A 215 -2.38 -13.38 -25.11
CA ASP A 215 -3.00 -14.71 -25.31
C ASP A 215 -2.30 -15.81 -24.51
N GLU A 216 -0.98 -15.72 -24.34
CA GLU A 216 -0.21 -16.66 -23.50
C GLU A 216 -0.57 -16.45 -22.03
N ILE A 217 -0.60 -15.21 -21.57
CA ILE A 217 -1.01 -14.85 -20.20
C ILE A 217 -2.46 -15.28 -19.95
N TYR A 218 -3.35 -15.01 -20.90
CA TYR A 218 -4.76 -15.42 -20.81
C TYR A 218 -4.88 -16.93 -20.61
N SER A 219 -4.27 -17.73 -21.50
CA SER A 219 -4.31 -19.18 -21.41
C SER A 219 -3.73 -19.71 -20.10
N THR A 220 -2.59 -19.16 -19.67
CA THR A 220 -1.92 -19.54 -18.41
C THR A 220 -2.81 -19.27 -17.21
N LEU A 221 -3.41 -18.10 -17.13
CA LEU A 221 -4.24 -17.70 -15.98
C LEU A 221 -5.59 -18.43 -15.95
N ILE A 222 -6.20 -18.70 -17.11
CA ILE A 222 -7.42 -19.52 -17.18
C ILE A 222 -7.14 -20.93 -16.67
N ASN A 223 -6.07 -21.58 -17.18
CA ASN A 223 -5.70 -22.94 -16.80
C ASN A 223 -5.35 -23.04 -15.29
N ALA A 224 -4.81 -22.00 -14.70
CA ALA A 224 -4.48 -21.93 -13.29
C ALA A 224 -5.65 -21.47 -12.38
N GLY A 225 -6.85 -21.21 -12.94
CA GLY A 225 -8.02 -20.77 -12.18
C GLY A 225 -8.05 -19.29 -11.80
N PHE A 226 -7.19 -18.47 -12.41
CA PHE A 226 -7.08 -17.02 -12.16
C PHE A 226 -7.75 -16.15 -13.23
N GLY A 227 -8.69 -16.69 -13.99
CA GLY A 227 -9.38 -15.96 -15.07
C GLY A 227 -10.06 -14.67 -14.64
N SER A 228 -10.46 -14.55 -13.36
CA SER A 228 -11.05 -13.32 -12.83
C SER A 228 -10.10 -12.11 -12.85
N LEU A 229 -8.78 -12.32 -12.87
CA LEU A 229 -7.77 -11.26 -12.92
C LEU A 229 -7.64 -10.61 -14.32
N LEU A 230 -8.20 -11.24 -15.34
CA LEU A 230 -8.17 -10.78 -16.73
C LEU A 230 -9.22 -9.69 -17.01
N LYS A 231 -10.18 -9.50 -16.10
CA LYS A 231 -11.19 -8.43 -16.20
C LYS A 231 -10.53 -7.06 -16.05
N ASP A 232 -10.92 -6.12 -16.93
CA ASP A 232 -10.48 -4.72 -16.92
C ASP A 232 -11.20 -3.88 -15.85
#